data_e6b10857740676d42995e7a8b6099625
#
_entry.id   e6b10857740676d42995e7a8b6099625
#
_cell.length_a   1.000
_cell.length_b   1.000
_cell.length_c   1.000
_cell.angle_alpha   90.00
_cell.angle_beta   90.00
_cell.angle_gamma   90.00
#
_symmetry.space_group_name_H-M   'P 1'
#
loop_
_entity.id
_entity.type
_entity.pdbx_description
1 polymer ?
#
loop_
_entity_poly.entity_id
_entity_poly.type
_entity_poly.pdbx_seq_one_letter_code
_entity_poly.pdbx_strand_id
1 'polypeptide(L)'
;HQKSAIEKLKPGSILVGGVGSGKTLTSLVYFHEKICKGKALRKGSDEYSPARIKKDLYVITTARKRDTLDWVKEASNIPLEIKVVDSWNRIKNYTSVKNAFFIFDEQRVVGSGVWVKSFIKIAKNNQWILLTATPADTWMDLIPVFIKTYIFYLIGYIS
;
A
#
# COMPACT_ATOMS: atom_id res chain seq x y z
N HIS A 1 1.62 -17.37 6.18
CA HIS A 1 1.68 -16.02 6.70
C HIS A 1 1.19 -14.97 5.70
N GLN A 2 1.81 -14.90 4.53
CA GLN A 2 1.41 -13.93 3.50
C GLN A 2 0.01 -14.23 2.97
N LYS A 3 -0.31 -15.48 2.73
CA LYS A 3 -1.63 -15.90 2.25
C LYS A 3 -2.73 -15.50 3.24
N SER A 4 -2.50 -15.70 4.54
CA SER A 4 -3.44 -15.30 5.58
C SER A 4 -3.62 -13.78 5.62
N ALA A 5 -2.54 -13.01 5.46
CA ALA A 5 -2.61 -11.56 5.41
C ALA A 5 -3.42 -11.07 4.21
N ILE A 6 -3.20 -11.66 3.02
CA ILE A 6 -3.93 -11.30 1.81
C ILE A 6 -5.44 -11.49 1.99
N GLU A 7 -5.86 -12.58 2.62
CA GLU A 7 -7.28 -12.85 2.86
C GLU A 7 -7.92 -11.88 3.87
N LYS A 8 -7.14 -11.32 4.77
CA LYS A 8 -7.62 -10.38 5.80
C LYS A 8 -7.60 -8.93 5.36
N LEU A 9 -6.78 -8.57 4.37
CA LEU A 9 -6.65 -7.20 3.92
C LEU A 9 -7.95 -6.69 3.29
N LYS A 10 -8.22 -5.42 3.55
CA LYS A 10 -9.34 -4.65 2.98
C LYS A 10 -8.83 -3.24 2.71
N PRO A 11 -9.50 -2.48 1.84
CA PRO A 11 -9.18 -1.05 1.73
C PRO A 11 -9.25 -0.37 3.11
N GLY A 12 -8.26 0.46 3.40
CA GLY A 12 -8.12 1.10 4.71
C GLY A 12 -7.38 0.27 5.75
N SER A 13 -6.81 -0.86 5.38
CA SER A 13 -6.03 -1.70 6.29
C SER A 13 -4.62 -1.17 6.50
N ILE A 14 -4.07 -1.50 7.67
CA ILE A 14 -2.68 -1.26 8.01
C ILE A 14 -2.01 -2.62 8.17
N LEU A 15 -0.98 -2.86 7.38
CA LEU A 15 -0.21 -4.08 7.44
C LEU A 15 1.11 -3.82 8.16
N VAL A 16 1.28 -4.44 9.31
CA VAL A 16 2.49 -4.29 10.13
C VAL A 16 3.40 -5.50 9.92
N GLY A 17 4.65 -5.25 9.70
CA GLY A 17 5.64 -6.31 9.56
C GLY A 17 7.04 -5.74 9.54
N GLY A 18 8.00 -6.48 10.06
CA GLY A 18 9.40 -6.07 10.09
C GLY A 18 10.02 -5.98 8.69
N VAL A 19 11.22 -5.45 8.64
CA VAL A 19 12.02 -5.45 7.40
C VAL A 19 12.21 -6.89 6.93
N GLY A 20 12.01 -7.12 5.64
CA GLY A 20 12.14 -8.47 5.07
C GLY A 20 10.95 -9.40 5.32
N SER A 21 9.85 -8.88 5.88
CA SER A 21 8.65 -9.70 6.17
C SER A 21 7.78 -10.00 4.93
N GLY A 22 8.11 -9.43 3.78
CA GLY A 22 7.33 -9.64 2.56
C GLY A 22 6.14 -8.71 2.39
N LYS A 23 6.09 -7.58 3.10
CA LYS A 23 4.99 -6.61 2.99
C LYS A 23 4.77 -6.13 1.55
N THR A 24 5.86 -5.84 0.86
CA THR A 24 5.80 -5.35 -0.53
C THR A 24 5.10 -6.36 -1.43
N LEU A 25 5.57 -7.59 -1.43
CA LEU A 25 4.98 -8.65 -2.25
C LEU A 25 3.53 -8.91 -1.85
N THR A 26 3.25 -9.00 -0.56
CA THR A 26 1.89 -9.21 -0.04
C THR A 26 0.93 -8.14 -0.53
N SER A 27 1.34 -6.87 -0.48
CA SER A 27 0.49 -5.76 -0.93
C SER A 27 0.21 -5.79 -2.43
N LEU A 28 1.22 -6.14 -3.23
CA LEU A 28 1.05 -6.24 -4.68
C LEU A 28 0.16 -7.40 -5.08
N VAL A 29 0.32 -8.56 -4.44
CA VAL A 29 -0.56 -9.72 -4.67
C VAL A 29 -1.98 -9.38 -4.25
N TYR A 30 -2.16 -8.74 -3.11
CA TYR A 30 -3.48 -8.28 -2.67
C TYR A 30 -4.14 -7.38 -3.71
N PHE A 31 -3.43 -6.39 -4.21
CA PHE A 31 -3.95 -5.49 -5.23
C PHE A 31 -4.38 -6.26 -6.48
N HIS A 32 -3.49 -7.10 -6.99
CA HIS A 32 -3.77 -7.85 -8.22
C HIS A 32 -4.95 -8.82 -8.08
N GLU A 33 -5.03 -9.53 -6.96
CA GLU A 33 -6.03 -10.58 -6.78
C GLU A 33 -7.35 -10.07 -6.21
N LYS A 34 -7.30 -9.23 -5.19
CA LYS A 34 -8.52 -8.81 -4.47
C LYS A 34 -9.13 -7.54 -5.05
N ILE A 35 -8.34 -6.63 -5.52
CA ILE A 35 -8.84 -5.37 -6.10
C ILE A 35 -9.09 -5.53 -7.61
N CYS A 36 -8.14 -6.10 -8.32
CA CYS A 36 -8.22 -6.24 -9.79
C CYS A 36 -8.76 -7.58 -10.26
N LYS A 37 -9.01 -8.52 -9.35
CA LYS A 37 -9.62 -9.83 -9.63
C LYS A 37 -8.81 -10.70 -10.59
N GLY A 38 -7.49 -10.55 -10.61
CA GLY A 38 -6.57 -11.43 -11.30
C GLY A 38 -6.05 -12.53 -10.39
N LYS A 39 -5.07 -13.26 -10.87
CA LYS A 39 -4.36 -14.26 -10.10
C LYS A 39 -2.86 -14.09 -10.28
N ALA A 40 -2.15 -13.87 -9.20
CA ALA A 40 -0.72 -13.62 -9.22
C ALA A 40 0.07 -14.91 -9.19
N LEU A 41 1.20 -14.94 -9.92
CA LEU A 41 2.18 -16.00 -9.74
C LEU A 41 2.77 -15.92 -8.34
N ARG A 42 2.84 -17.03 -7.67
CA ARG A 42 3.48 -17.12 -6.36
C ARG A 42 4.02 -18.53 -6.11
N LYS A 43 4.91 -18.61 -5.14
CA LYS A 43 5.51 -19.88 -4.75
C LYS A 43 4.42 -20.93 -4.48
N GLY A 44 4.48 -22.04 -5.18
CA GLY A 44 3.52 -23.14 -5.05
C GLY A 44 2.29 -23.03 -5.94
N SER A 45 2.23 -22.02 -6.82
CA SER A 45 1.15 -21.87 -7.80
C SER A 45 1.70 -21.41 -9.12
N ASP A 46 1.42 -22.14 -10.17
CA ASP A 46 1.82 -21.80 -11.55
C ASP A 46 0.74 -21.03 -12.29
N GLU A 47 -0.37 -20.77 -11.63
CA GLU A 47 -1.51 -20.13 -12.28
C GLU A 47 -1.38 -18.60 -12.20
N TYR A 48 -1.39 -17.97 -13.34
CA TYR A 48 -1.47 -16.53 -13.49
C TYR A 48 -2.68 -16.18 -14.34
N SER A 49 -3.42 -15.17 -13.94
CA SER A 49 -4.40 -14.54 -14.81
C SER A 49 -4.31 -13.02 -14.69
N PRO A 50 -4.52 -12.32 -15.82
CA PRO A 50 -4.45 -10.85 -15.80
C PRO A 50 -5.59 -10.25 -14.99
N ALA A 51 -5.45 -8.98 -14.67
CA ALA A 51 -6.48 -8.22 -13.98
C ALA A 51 -7.78 -8.20 -14.82
N ARG A 52 -8.89 -8.48 -14.17
CA ARG A 52 -10.23 -8.34 -14.79
C ARG A 52 -10.76 -6.92 -14.65
N ILE A 53 -10.38 -6.26 -13.56
CA ILE A 53 -10.73 -4.87 -13.30
C ILE A 53 -9.47 -4.05 -13.43
N LYS A 54 -9.48 -3.08 -14.33
CA LYS A 54 -8.36 -2.16 -14.48
C LYS A 54 -8.45 -1.08 -13.42
N LYS A 55 -7.36 -0.92 -12.67
CA LYS A 55 -7.26 0.11 -11.67
C LYS A 55 -5.81 0.59 -11.61
N ASP A 56 -5.63 1.89 -11.61
CA ASP A 56 -4.28 2.45 -11.53
C ASP A 56 -3.73 2.24 -10.13
N LEU A 57 -2.49 1.80 -10.07
CA LEU A 57 -1.78 1.60 -8.80
C LEU A 57 -0.74 2.69 -8.61
N TYR A 58 -0.84 3.39 -7.48
CA TYR A 58 0.12 4.39 -7.03
C TYR A 58 0.80 3.89 -5.77
N VAL A 59 2.10 4.01 -5.71
CA VAL A 59 2.87 3.67 -4.50
C VAL A 59 3.57 4.91 -3.99
N ILE A 60 3.30 5.26 -2.74
CA ILE A 60 3.98 6.34 -2.04
C ILE A 60 4.91 5.71 -1.01
N THR A 61 6.19 5.93 -1.16
CA THR A 61 7.23 5.27 -0.39
C THR A 61 8.34 6.25 -0.03
N THR A 62 9.44 5.76 0.50
CA THR A 62 10.61 6.61 0.76
C THR A 62 11.30 6.98 -0.55
N ALA A 63 11.98 8.12 -0.55
CA ALA A 63 12.75 8.53 -1.73
C ALA A 63 13.79 7.48 -2.12
N ARG A 64 14.43 6.85 -1.13
CA ARG A 64 15.40 5.77 -1.37
C ARG A 64 14.77 4.60 -2.13
N LYS A 65 13.63 4.09 -1.67
CA LYS A 65 12.97 2.96 -2.32
C LYS A 65 12.46 3.31 -3.71
N ARG A 66 12.02 4.56 -3.91
CA ARG A 66 11.67 5.05 -5.24
C ARG A 66 12.89 4.97 -6.17
N ASP A 67 14.02 5.49 -5.72
CA ASP A 67 15.23 5.63 -6.55
C ASP A 67 15.89 4.28 -6.83
N THR A 68 15.78 3.31 -5.93
CA THR A 68 16.33 1.96 -6.14
C THR A 68 15.43 1.05 -6.97
N LEU A 69 14.24 1.52 -7.31
CA LEU A 69 13.27 0.78 -8.12
C LEU A 69 12.81 -0.55 -7.51
N ASP A 70 12.85 -0.65 -6.17
CA ASP A 70 12.50 -1.89 -5.47
C ASP A 70 11.07 -2.32 -5.76
N TRP A 71 10.14 -1.36 -5.79
CA TRP A 71 8.74 -1.65 -6.06
C TRP A 71 8.50 -2.14 -7.48
N VAL A 72 9.15 -1.51 -8.45
CA VAL A 72 9.00 -1.89 -9.86
C VAL A 72 9.59 -3.28 -10.10
N LYS A 73 10.73 -3.58 -9.48
CA LYS A 73 11.34 -4.91 -9.55
C LYS A 73 10.45 -5.99 -8.98
N GLU A 74 9.86 -5.73 -7.82
CA GLU A 74 8.95 -6.68 -7.16
C GLU A 74 7.69 -6.89 -8.00
N ALA A 75 7.12 -5.83 -8.54
CA ALA A 75 5.93 -5.89 -9.38
C ALA A 75 6.17 -6.70 -10.66
N SER A 76 7.37 -6.62 -11.23
CA SER A 76 7.69 -7.35 -12.45
C SER A 76 7.63 -8.87 -12.27
N ASN A 77 7.83 -9.36 -11.05
CA ASN A 77 7.78 -10.80 -10.74
C ASN A 77 6.35 -11.37 -10.79
N ILE A 78 5.35 -10.52 -10.69
CA ILE A 78 3.94 -10.93 -10.74
C ILE A 78 3.19 -10.36 -11.94
N PRO A 79 3.85 -10.10 -13.05
CA PRO A 79 3.52 -9.23 -14.19
C PRO A 79 2.47 -8.17 -13.86
N LEU A 80 2.85 -7.23 -13.00
CA LEU A 80 2.01 -6.13 -12.56
C LEU A 80 2.68 -4.80 -12.87
N GLU A 81 1.91 -3.87 -13.43
CA GLU A 81 2.38 -2.53 -13.71
C GLU A 81 1.96 -1.58 -12.60
N ILE A 82 2.92 -0.81 -12.08
CA ILE A 82 2.67 0.27 -11.15
C ILE A 82 2.69 1.58 -11.94
N LYS A 83 1.62 2.34 -11.87
CA LYS A 83 1.53 3.59 -12.63
C LYS A 83 2.52 4.63 -12.15
N VAL A 84 2.64 4.78 -10.83
CA VAL A 84 3.54 5.76 -10.21
C VAL A 84 4.13 5.18 -8.95
N VAL A 85 5.44 5.35 -8.79
CA VAL A 85 6.14 5.17 -7.52
C VAL A 85 6.79 6.50 -7.18
N ASP A 86 6.41 7.11 -6.06
CA ASP A 86 6.95 8.40 -5.67
C ASP A 86 7.16 8.48 -4.16
N SER A 87 7.82 9.55 -3.73
CA SER A 87 8.16 9.73 -2.33
C SER A 87 7.09 10.50 -1.56
N TRP A 88 7.08 10.31 -0.25
CA TRP A 88 6.20 11.07 0.64
C TRP A 88 6.36 12.58 0.51
N ASN A 89 7.54 13.06 0.15
CA ASN A 89 7.78 14.48 -0.08
C ASN A 89 6.97 15.05 -1.24
N ARG A 90 6.52 14.20 -2.15
CA ARG A 90 5.76 14.59 -3.34
C ARG A 90 4.30 14.16 -3.30
N ILE A 91 3.83 13.70 -2.14
CA ILE A 91 2.47 13.19 -2.01
C ILE A 91 1.41 14.21 -2.46
N LYS A 92 1.66 15.50 -2.27
CA LYS A 92 0.73 16.56 -2.68
C LYS A 92 0.44 16.57 -4.17
N ASN A 93 1.33 16.02 -4.99
CA ASN A 93 1.14 15.97 -6.43
C ASN A 93 0.03 15.01 -6.86
N TYR A 94 -0.48 14.21 -5.94
CA TYR A 94 -1.45 13.15 -6.24
C TYR A 94 -2.81 13.38 -5.57
N THR A 95 -3.03 14.57 -5.00
CA THR A 95 -4.28 14.88 -4.28
C THR A 95 -5.51 14.97 -5.16
N SER A 96 -5.33 15.12 -6.47
CA SER A 96 -6.43 15.15 -7.43
C SER A 96 -6.76 13.79 -8.04
N VAL A 97 -5.98 12.77 -7.74
CA VAL A 97 -6.21 11.42 -8.26
C VAL A 97 -7.50 10.84 -7.64
N LYS A 98 -8.32 10.21 -8.49
CA LYS A 98 -9.59 9.59 -8.08
C LYS A 98 -9.72 8.20 -8.66
N ASN A 99 -10.43 7.34 -7.95
CA ASN A 99 -10.74 5.97 -8.39
C ASN A 99 -9.52 5.10 -8.68
N ALA A 100 -8.41 5.39 -8.02
CA ALA A 100 -7.19 4.60 -8.08
C ALA A 100 -7.00 3.81 -6.79
N PHE A 101 -5.94 3.03 -6.74
CA PHE A 101 -5.52 2.33 -5.53
C PHE A 101 -4.15 2.83 -5.11
N PHE A 102 -4.00 3.15 -3.83
CA PHE A 102 -2.74 3.62 -3.26
C PHE A 102 -2.17 2.62 -2.26
N ILE A 103 -0.90 2.35 -2.38
CA ILE A 103 -0.13 1.67 -1.33
C ILE A 103 0.78 2.72 -0.70
N PHE A 104 0.58 2.98 0.59
CA PHE A 104 1.42 3.88 1.37
C PHE A 104 2.44 3.05 2.13
N ASP A 105 3.72 3.30 1.90
CA ASP A 105 4.80 2.45 2.39
C ASP A 105 5.76 3.22 3.30
N GLU A 106 6.00 2.68 4.49
CA GLU A 106 7.03 3.15 5.42
C GLU A 106 6.99 4.63 5.76
N GLN A 107 5.80 5.12 6.09
CA GLN A 107 5.75 6.48 6.58
C GLN A 107 6.44 6.57 7.95
N ARG A 108 7.67 6.97 7.92
CA ARG A 108 8.38 7.46 9.10
C ARG A 108 8.10 8.95 9.14
N VAL A 109 7.09 9.34 9.82
CA VAL A 109 6.74 10.72 9.83
C VAL A 109 7.89 11.57 10.28
N VAL A 110 8.42 12.22 9.33
CA VAL A 110 9.39 13.24 9.60
C VAL A 110 8.63 14.54 9.60
N GLY A 111 8.33 15.03 10.79
CA GLY A 111 7.81 16.37 10.96
C GLY A 111 6.35 16.51 10.54
N SER A 112 5.92 17.66 10.67
CA SER A 112 4.62 18.29 10.58
C SER A 112 3.55 17.65 9.72
N GLY A 113 2.32 17.99 9.98
CA GLY A 113 1.14 17.52 9.28
C GLY A 113 1.01 17.89 7.80
N VAL A 114 2.08 18.29 7.12
CA VAL A 114 2.00 18.69 5.70
C VAL A 114 1.52 17.54 4.82
N TRP A 115 2.07 16.35 5.03
CA TRP A 115 1.66 15.18 4.24
C TRP A 115 0.27 14.66 4.66
N VAL A 116 -0.16 14.94 5.89
CA VAL A 116 -1.43 14.45 6.42
C VAL A 116 -2.61 14.97 5.62
N LYS A 117 -2.63 16.24 5.27
CA LYS A 117 -3.70 16.83 4.46
C LYS A 117 -3.79 16.15 3.10
N SER A 118 -2.65 15.91 2.47
CA SER A 118 -2.59 15.22 1.19
C SER A 118 -3.06 13.78 1.31
N PHE A 119 -2.62 13.07 2.33
CA PHE A 119 -3.07 11.71 2.63
C PHE A 119 -4.59 11.65 2.75
N ILE A 120 -5.18 12.55 3.54
CA ILE A 120 -6.62 12.58 3.76
C ILE A 120 -7.37 12.81 2.44
N LYS A 121 -6.93 13.74 1.62
CA LYS A 121 -7.56 14.01 0.32
C LYS A 121 -7.51 12.78 -0.59
N ILE A 122 -6.37 12.13 -0.66
CA ILE A 122 -6.20 10.92 -1.46
C ILE A 122 -7.11 9.80 -0.94
N ALA A 123 -7.12 9.58 0.36
CA ALA A 123 -7.91 8.52 0.98
C ALA A 123 -9.41 8.68 0.80
N LYS A 124 -9.90 9.91 0.69
CA LYS A 124 -11.32 10.18 0.44
C LYS A 124 -11.80 9.74 -0.93
N ASN A 125 -10.93 9.76 -1.92
CA ASN A 125 -11.30 9.53 -3.32
C ASN A 125 -10.71 8.24 -3.91
N ASN A 126 -9.98 7.49 -3.11
CA ASN A 126 -9.28 6.29 -3.57
C ASN A 126 -9.33 5.20 -2.51
N GLN A 127 -9.18 3.96 -2.95
CA GLN A 127 -8.91 2.86 -2.04
C GLN A 127 -7.42 2.83 -1.71
N TRP A 128 -7.07 2.34 -0.52
CA TRP A 128 -5.67 2.36 -0.09
C TRP A 128 -5.41 1.32 0.99
N ILE A 129 -4.15 0.95 1.13
CA ILE A 129 -3.61 0.25 2.30
C ILE A 129 -2.32 0.92 2.72
N LEU A 130 -1.91 0.70 3.95
CA LEU A 130 -0.66 1.25 4.49
C LEU A 130 0.21 0.13 5.03
N LEU A 131 1.49 0.18 4.69
CA LEU A 131 2.49 -0.77 5.16
C LEU A 131 3.43 -0.07 6.13
N THR A 132 3.73 -0.71 7.25
CA THR A 132 4.65 -0.13 8.22
C THR A 132 5.42 -1.19 8.99
N ALA A 133 6.65 -0.86 9.38
CA ALA A 133 7.44 -1.67 10.29
C ALA A 133 7.22 -1.27 11.75
N THR A 134 6.58 -0.14 12.00
CA THR A 134 6.33 0.38 13.34
C THR A 134 4.89 0.12 13.76
N PRO A 135 4.61 0.01 15.06
CA PRO A 135 3.24 -0.13 15.55
C PRO A 135 2.33 0.99 15.04
N ALA A 136 1.11 0.61 14.68
CA ALA A 136 0.15 1.55 14.10
C ALA A 136 -0.20 2.71 15.03
N ASP A 137 -0.20 2.51 16.34
CA ASP A 137 -0.50 3.53 17.33
C ASP A 137 0.44 4.73 17.24
N THR A 138 1.70 4.52 16.81
CA THR A 138 2.69 5.57 16.74
C THR A 138 2.30 6.68 15.76
N TRP A 139 1.73 6.34 14.62
CA TRP A 139 1.34 7.37 13.65
C TRP A 139 -0.16 7.65 13.64
N MET A 140 -0.97 6.83 14.30
CA MET A 140 -2.37 7.13 14.52
C MET A 140 -2.55 8.43 15.33
N ASP A 141 -1.60 8.75 16.21
CA ASP A 141 -1.60 10.01 16.93
C ASP A 141 -1.42 11.23 16.04
N LEU A 142 -0.87 11.02 14.84
CA LEU A 142 -0.61 12.09 13.88
C LEU A 142 -1.79 12.40 12.96
N ILE A 143 -2.80 11.52 12.95
CA ILE A 143 -4.02 11.69 12.14
C ILE A 143 -5.24 11.47 13.04
N PRO A 144 -5.44 12.30 14.06
CA PRO A 144 -6.37 11.97 15.14
C PRO A 144 -7.85 11.94 14.72
N VAL A 145 -8.27 12.84 13.85
CA VAL A 145 -9.69 12.98 13.50
C VAL A 145 -10.07 12.03 12.36
N PHE A 146 -9.20 11.88 11.38
CA PHE A 146 -9.48 11.06 10.20
C PHE A 146 -9.62 9.59 10.57
N ILE A 147 -8.75 9.10 11.44
CA ILE A 147 -8.74 7.71 11.88
C ILE A 147 -10.01 7.34 12.64
N LYS A 148 -10.56 8.26 13.43
CA LYS A 148 -11.79 8.01 14.17
C LYS A 148 -13.02 7.89 13.26
N THR A 149 -12.97 8.47 12.08
CA THR A 149 -14.07 8.51 11.13
C THR A 149 -14.06 7.33 10.16
N TYR A 150 -12.85 6.81 9.85
CA TYR A 150 -12.67 5.69 8.92
C TYR A 150 -12.28 4.44 9.68
N ILE A 151 -12.82 3.31 9.26
CA ILE A 151 -12.53 2.03 9.89
C ILE A 151 -11.13 1.58 9.48
N PHE A 152 -10.26 1.40 10.46
CA PHE A 152 -8.93 0.85 10.28
C PHE A 152 -8.91 -0.62 10.65
N TYR A 153 -8.20 -1.38 9.85
CA TYR A 153 -7.99 -2.78 10.11
C TYR A 153 -6.49 -3.02 10.33
N LEU A 154 -6.12 -3.30 11.57
CA LEU A 154 -4.76 -3.73 11.89
C LEU A 154 -4.66 -5.22 11.56
N ILE A 155 -3.85 -5.57 10.57
CA ILE A 155 -3.71 -6.95 10.13
C ILE A 155 -2.64 -7.70 10.94
N GLY A 156 -1.96 -7.02 11.82
CA GLY A 156 -0.94 -7.64 12.66
C GLY A 156 0.39 -7.85 11.94
N TYR A 157 1.25 -8.65 12.52
CA TYR A 157 2.60 -8.83 12.01
C TYR A 157 2.66 -9.96 10.99
N ILE A 158 3.38 -9.70 9.92
CA ILE A 158 3.89 -10.72 9.02
C ILE A 158 5.29 -11.07 9.50
N SER A 159 5.49 -12.31 9.84
CA SER A 159 6.80 -12.80 10.28
C SER A 159 7.69 -13.17 9.10
#